data_830338829b13ce15180ace4abf44fbe5
#
_entry.id   830338829b13ce15180ace4abf44fbe5
#
_cell.length_a   1.000
_cell.length_b   1.000
_cell.length_c   1.000
_cell.angle_alpha   90.00
_cell.angle_beta   90.00
_cell.angle_gamma   90.00
#
_symmetry.space_group_name_H-M   'P 1'
#
loop_
_entity.id
_entity.type
_entity.pdbx_description
1 polymer ?
#
loop_
_entity_poly.entity_id
_entity_poly.type
_entity_poly.pdbx_seq_one_letter_code
_entity_poly.pdbx_strand_id
1 'polypeptide(L)'
;MTEKVNEELMESVIKQMKEDNIKFIRLQFVDINGTAKNIVIPFKEDDMAELFVEGMLFDGSSIAGFVGINESDLVLKPDIHTYSRLSWRPEESAVCRFICDVWTPDGKPFVGDPRGILKKSLAKIGKMGLQYNIGPEPEFFIVDIDDEGYPMPYDEAGYFDVEPLDKGPDFRRELTLNLEELDFEVEASHHEVGPGQNEIAFKFKDALKTADAVITFKQAIKAIVDNMATFDQMDYRVTFMPKPFFGVNGSGMHCHQSVFKGDRNLFSDPNSETGLSKDALHFMGGLLAHAPALTAITNPIVNSYKRLVPGYEAPVYRAYGLKNRSALIRVPAARGKATRIEYRAPDPACNPYLAFAVMLEAGIDGIQNKIDPGEPTEINIYSLTEEEREAMGIQVLPSSLWEAYHALEEDPLILSTLGDHTSEKFLELKYKEWDEYRVQV
;
A
#
# COMPACT_ATOMS: atom_id res chain seq x y z
N MET A 1 -25.09 6.72 -1.30
CA MET A 1 -26.12 5.84 -1.87
C MET A 1 -25.59 4.45 -1.75
N THR A 2 -26.21 3.60 -0.93
CA THR A 2 -25.95 2.16 -0.94
C THR A 2 -26.30 1.66 -2.33
N GLU A 3 -25.31 1.16 -3.10
CA GLU A 3 -25.60 0.34 -4.25
C GLU A 3 -26.46 -0.82 -3.75
N LYS A 4 -27.69 -0.93 -4.27
CA LYS A 4 -28.47 -2.14 -4.06
C LYS A 4 -27.65 -3.28 -4.61
N VAL A 5 -27.32 -4.25 -3.77
CA VAL A 5 -26.67 -5.48 -4.23
C VAL A 5 -27.52 -6.03 -5.34
N ASN A 6 -26.94 -6.17 -6.53
CA ASN A 6 -27.64 -6.68 -7.68
C ASN A 6 -27.95 -8.17 -7.41
N GLU A 7 -29.22 -8.55 -7.37
CA GLU A 7 -29.65 -9.93 -7.09
C GLU A 7 -28.96 -10.95 -8.04
N GLU A 8 -28.83 -10.62 -9.32
CA GLU A 8 -28.15 -11.47 -10.30
C GLU A 8 -26.67 -11.69 -9.96
N LEU A 9 -25.97 -10.64 -9.51
CA LEU A 9 -24.57 -10.75 -9.09
C LEU A 9 -24.46 -11.59 -7.83
N MET A 10 -25.36 -11.40 -6.87
CA MET A 10 -25.38 -12.17 -5.63
C MET A 10 -25.60 -13.66 -5.90
N GLU A 11 -26.57 -14.01 -6.72
CA GLU A 11 -26.82 -15.39 -7.15
C GLU A 11 -25.61 -16.00 -7.86
N SER A 12 -24.94 -15.21 -8.74
CA SER A 12 -23.73 -15.63 -9.44
C SER A 12 -22.59 -15.95 -8.48
N VAL A 13 -22.34 -15.07 -7.48
CA VAL A 13 -21.25 -15.27 -6.49
C VAL A 13 -21.58 -16.46 -5.58
N ILE A 14 -22.81 -16.62 -5.12
CA ILE A 14 -23.22 -17.78 -4.30
C ILE A 14 -23.04 -19.08 -5.10
N LYS A 15 -23.41 -19.09 -6.38
CA LYS A 15 -23.18 -20.24 -7.26
C LYS A 15 -21.69 -20.56 -7.38
N GLN A 16 -20.84 -19.55 -7.59
CA GLN A 16 -19.37 -19.72 -7.66
C GLN A 16 -18.82 -20.28 -6.35
N MET A 17 -19.27 -19.80 -5.19
CA MET A 17 -18.86 -20.31 -3.88
C MET A 17 -19.18 -21.81 -3.73
N LYS A 18 -20.30 -22.28 -4.30
CA LYS A 18 -20.66 -23.73 -4.29
C LYS A 18 -19.75 -24.52 -5.22
N GLU A 19 -19.49 -24.02 -6.41
CA GLU A 19 -18.58 -24.63 -7.40
C GLU A 19 -17.15 -24.73 -6.85
N ASP A 20 -16.69 -23.72 -6.14
CA ASP A 20 -15.38 -23.67 -5.46
C ASP A 20 -15.34 -24.48 -4.15
N ASN A 21 -16.41 -25.20 -3.80
CA ASN A 21 -16.52 -26.02 -2.58
C ASN A 21 -16.21 -25.24 -1.28
N ILE A 22 -16.60 -23.95 -1.21
CA ILE A 22 -16.36 -23.11 -0.05
C ILE A 22 -17.04 -23.69 1.19
N LYS A 23 -16.29 -23.76 2.29
CA LYS A 23 -16.78 -24.17 3.61
C LYS A 23 -16.75 -23.04 4.62
N PHE A 24 -15.80 -22.11 4.45
CA PHE A 24 -15.64 -20.98 5.36
C PHE A 24 -15.44 -19.67 4.58
N ILE A 25 -15.98 -18.59 5.14
CA ILE A 25 -15.88 -17.24 4.60
C ILE A 25 -15.10 -16.39 5.58
N ARG A 26 -14.11 -15.66 5.11
CA ARG A 26 -13.42 -14.60 5.85
C ARG A 26 -14.01 -13.25 5.50
N LEU A 27 -14.60 -12.59 6.48
CA LEU A 27 -15.00 -11.19 6.40
C LEU A 27 -13.78 -10.35 6.81
N GLN A 28 -13.05 -9.86 5.82
CA GLN A 28 -11.75 -9.21 6.00
C GLN A 28 -11.92 -7.70 5.98
N PHE A 29 -11.27 -7.00 6.90
CA PHE A 29 -11.17 -5.54 6.95
C PHE A 29 -9.76 -5.14 7.42
N VAL A 30 -9.49 -3.84 7.51
CA VAL A 30 -8.15 -3.35 7.84
C VAL A 30 -8.25 -2.31 8.94
N ASP A 31 -7.35 -2.39 9.94
CA ASP A 31 -7.22 -1.37 10.97
C ASP A 31 -6.44 -0.13 10.45
N ILE A 32 -6.33 0.89 11.29
CA ILE A 32 -5.65 2.15 10.94
C ILE A 32 -4.17 1.94 10.57
N ASN A 33 -3.51 0.93 11.09
CA ASN A 33 -2.11 0.60 10.80
C ASN A 33 -1.93 -0.21 9.50
N GLY A 34 -3.02 -0.54 8.78
CA GLY A 34 -2.95 -1.38 7.59
C GLY A 34 -2.84 -2.87 7.89
N THR A 35 -3.14 -3.29 9.12
CA THR A 35 -3.15 -4.70 9.49
C THR A 35 -4.48 -5.33 9.11
N ALA A 36 -4.42 -6.41 8.32
CA ALA A 36 -5.61 -7.18 7.96
C ALA A 36 -6.18 -7.90 9.18
N LYS A 37 -7.47 -7.74 9.39
CA LYS A 37 -8.29 -8.41 10.41
C LYS A 37 -9.39 -9.21 9.73
N ASN A 38 -9.92 -10.24 10.37
CA ASN A 38 -11.05 -10.96 9.82
C ASN A 38 -11.89 -11.64 10.90
N ILE A 39 -13.17 -11.87 10.56
CA ILE A 39 -14.05 -12.81 11.23
C ILE A 39 -14.30 -13.95 10.26
N VAL A 40 -14.31 -15.19 10.77
CA VAL A 40 -14.55 -16.40 9.96
C VAL A 40 -15.93 -16.95 10.30
N ILE A 41 -16.74 -17.16 9.27
CA ILE A 41 -18.06 -17.80 9.40
C ILE A 41 -18.14 -19.04 8.51
N PRO A 42 -18.93 -20.06 8.88
CA PRO A 42 -19.22 -21.18 7.99
C PRO A 42 -20.09 -20.70 6.81
N PHE A 43 -19.85 -21.28 5.63
CA PHE A 43 -20.70 -21.00 4.48
C PHE A 43 -22.05 -21.71 4.64
N LYS A 44 -23.13 -20.94 4.57
CA LYS A 44 -24.52 -21.40 4.52
C LYS A 44 -25.25 -20.59 3.45
N GLU A 45 -25.73 -21.27 2.41
CA GLU A 45 -26.36 -20.62 1.25
C GLU A 45 -27.52 -19.70 1.65
N ASP A 46 -28.38 -20.16 2.56
CA ASP A 46 -29.57 -19.42 2.99
C ASP A 46 -29.26 -18.12 3.74
N ASP A 47 -28.09 -18.02 4.41
CA ASP A 47 -27.70 -16.86 5.21
C ASP A 47 -27.01 -15.78 4.34
N MET A 48 -26.64 -16.09 3.08
CA MET A 48 -25.80 -15.20 2.26
C MET A 48 -26.51 -13.90 1.84
N ALA A 49 -27.80 -13.99 1.54
CA ALA A 49 -28.57 -12.80 1.16
C ALA A 49 -28.63 -11.77 2.27
N GLU A 50 -28.88 -12.24 3.52
CA GLU A 50 -28.87 -11.39 4.71
C GLU A 50 -27.48 -10.80 4.97
N LEU A 51 -26.43 -11.62 4.85
CA LEU A 51 -25.04 -11.18 5.05
C LEU A 51 -24.64 -10.04 4.10
N PHE A 52 -25.00 -10.14 2.82
CA PHE A 52 -24.67 -9.08 1.85
C PHE A 52 -25.49 -7.80 2.03
N VAL A 53 -26.70 -7.87 2.57
CA VAL A 53 -27.58 -6.72 2.76
C VAL A 53 -27.34 -6.07 4.14
N GLU A 54 -27.41 -6.86 5.19
CA GLU A 54 -27.33 -6.38 6.58
C GLU A 54 -25.89 -6.29 7.08
N GLY A 55 -25.02 -7.17 6.61
CA GLY A 55 -23.66 -7.32 7.11
C GLY A 55 -23.60 -8.15 8.39
N MET A 56 -22.47 -8.05 9.10
CA MET A 56 -22.22 -8.78 10.33
C MET A 56 -21.76 -7.83 11.43
N LEU A 57 -22.44 -7.85 12.58
CA LEU A 57 -22.04 -7.12 13.78
C LEU A 57 -20.72 -7.68 14.35
N PHE A 58 -19.87 -6.77 14.82
CA PHE A 58 -18.65 -7.13 15.52
C PHE A 58 -18.25 -6.07 16.55
N ASP A 59 -17.41 -6.46 17.50
CA ASP A 59 -16.81 -5.55 18.48
C ASP A 59 -15.58 -4.84 17.89
N GLY A 60 -15.72 -3.54 17.65
CA GLY A 60 -14.65 -2.67 17.14
C GLY A 60 -13.74 -2.11 18.23
N SER A 61 -14.06 -2.28 19.52
CA SER A 61 -13.34 -1.60 20.62
C SER A 61 -11.90 -2.10 20.82
N SER A 62 -11.61 -3.32 20.35
CA SER A 62 -10.26 -3.90 20.39
C SER A 62 -9.46 -3.69 19.10
N ILE A 63 -9.99 -2.92 18.15
CA ILE A 63 -9.35 -2.63 16.88
C ILE A 63 -8.62 -1.28 16.94
N ALA A 64 -7.34 -1.27 16.61
CA ALA A 64 -6.53 -0.06 16.62
C ALA A 64 -7.14 1.05 15.75
N GLY A 65 -7.35 2.22 16.35
CA GLY A 65 -7.90 3.40 15.68
C GLY A 65 -9.41 3.38 15.43
N PHE A 66 -10.14 2.37 15.92
CA PHE A 66 -11.60 2.31 15.75
C PHE A 66 -12.31 3.01 16.94
N VAL A 67 -13.16 2.32 17.62
CA VAL A 67 -14.07 2.89 18.64
C VAL A 67 -13.65 2.54 20.07
N GLY A 68 -14.21 3.23 21.05
CA GLY A 68 -14.01 2.90 22.46
C GLY A 68 -15.01 1.83 22.97
N ILE A 69 -14.78 1.31 24.17
CA ILE A 69 -15.60 0.27 24.79
C ILE A 69 -17.08 0.70 24.94
N ASN A 70 -17.33 1.99 25.07
CA ASN A 70 -18.68 2.56 25.23
C ASN A 70 -19.49 2.63 23.92
N GLU A 71 -18.86 2.40 22.76
CA GLU A 71 -19.48 2.44 21.43
C GLU A 71 -18.94 1.28 20.57
N SER A 72 -18.86 0.08 21.17
CA SER A 72 -18.11 -1.05 20.59
C SER A 72 -18.67 -1.64 19.31
N ASP A 73 -19.99 -1.54 19.08
CA ASP A 73 -20.66 -2.25 18.01
C ASP A 73 -20.45 -1.56 16.64
N LEU A 74 -19.90 -2.31 15.70
CA LEU A 74 -19.77 -1.95 14.30
C LEU A 74 -20.28 -3.08 13.40
N VAL A 75 -20.44 -2.80 12.11
CA VAL A 75 -20.96 -3.74 11.11
C VAL A 75 -19.93 -3.92 9.98
N LEU A 76 -19.58 -5.15 9.68
CA LEU A 76 -18.83 -5.51 8.47
C LEU A 76 -19.81 -5.71 7.32
N LYS A 77 -19.71 -4.90 6.27
CA LYS A 77 -20.47 -5.06 5.03
C LYS A 77 -19.57 -5.61 3.93
N PRO A 78 -19.76 -6.88 3.52
CA PRO A 78 -18.93 -7.49 2.49
C PRO A 78 -19.11 -6.79 1.14
N ASP A 79 -18.00 -6.42 0.49
CA ASP A 79 -18.02 -5.98 -0.90
C ASP A 79 -18.05 -7.22 -1.80
N ILE A 80 -19.17 -7.49 -2.43
CA ILE A 80 -19.41 -8.68 -3.23
C ILE A 80 -18.44 -8.82 -4.42
N HIS A 81 -17.91 -7.69 -4.92
CA HIS A 81 -16.94 -7.66 -6.01
C HIS A 81 -15.54 -8.13 -5.60
N THR A 82 -15.32 -8.34 -4.30
CA THR A 82 -14.03 -8.75 -3.76
C THR A 82 -13.97 -10.24 -3.41
N TYR A 83 -14.95 -11.04 -3.86
CA TYR A 83 -14.88 -12.49 -3.72
C TYR A 83 -13.53 -13.01 -4.21
N SER A 84 -12.88 -13.84 -3.39
CA SER A 84 -11.64 -14.51 -3.79
C SER A 84 -11.49 -15.80 -2.99
N ARG A 85 -11.31 -16.93 -3.67
CA ARG A 85 -10.89 -18.20 -3.07
C ARG A 85 -9.42 -18.08 -2.67
N LEU A 86 -9.08 -18.51 -1.46
CA LEU A 86 -7.71 -18.43 -0.96
C LEU A 86 -6.88 -19.63 -1.43
N SER A 87 -5.96 -19.40 -2.38
CA SER A 87 -5.15 -20.44 -3.04
C SER A 87 -4.30 -21.26 -2.06
N TRP A 88 -3.87 -20.66 -0.96
CA TRP A 88 -3.07 -21.34 0.07
C TRP A 88 -3.87 -22.15 1.09
N ARG A 89 -5.15 -22.42 0.84
CA ARG A 89 -6.01 -23.24 1.69
C ARG A 89 -6.38 -24.54 0.97
N PRO A 90 -6.58 -25.65 1.73
CA PRO A 90 -6.92 -26.95 1.14
C PRO A 90 -8.21 -26.88 0.31
N GLU A 91 -8.24 -27.61 -0.81
CA GLU A 91 -9.41 -27.65 -1.71
C GLU A 91 -10.61 -28.38 -1.10
N GLU A 92 -10.38 -29.43 -0.27
CA GLU A 92 -11.44 -30.18 0.38
C GLU A 92 -12.24 -29.35 1.40
N SER A 93 -11.64 -28.27 1.92
CA SER A 93 -12.29 -27.36 2.85
C SER A 93 -11.98 -25.91 2.45
N ALA A 94 -12.28 -25.57 1.20
CA ALA A 94 -11.92 -24.30 0.61
C ALA A 94 -12.46 -23.11 1.43
N VAL A 95 -11.65 -22.08 1.49
CA VAL A 95 -11.93 -20.84 2.19
C VAL A 95 -11.94 -19.70 1.18
N CYS A 96 -12.97 -18.86 1.21
CA CYS A 96 -12.96 -17.60 0.48
C CYS A 96 -12.86 -16.42 1.44
N ARG A 97 -12.64 -15.24 0.86
CA ARG A 97 -12.75 -13.98 1.58
C ARG A 97 -13.60 -12.98 0.82
N PHE A 98 -14.21 -12.06 1.57
CA PHE A 98 -14.70 -10.79 1.08
C PHE A 98 -13.98 -9.68 1.85
N ILE A 99 -13.59 -8.60 1.16
CA ILE A 99 -13.15 -7.37 1.81
C ILE A 99 -14.40 -6.61 2.21
N CYS A 100 -14.45 -6.15 3.45
CA CYS A 100 -15.60 -5.48 4.02
C CYS A 100 -15.34 -3.99 4.20
N ASP A 101 -16.35 -3.19 3.93
CA ASP A 101 -16.45 -1.83 4.45
C ASP A 101 -16.96 -1.89 5.89
N VAL A 102 -16.50 -0.96 6.73
CA VAL A 102 -16.97 -0.86 8.12
C VAL A 102 -18.08 0.19 8.23
N TRP A 103 -19.16 -0.17 8.91
CA TRP A 103 -20.35 0.66 9.10
C TRP A 103 -20.71 0.75 10.57
N THR A 104 -21.44 1.80 10.93
CA THR A 104 -22.10 1.93 12.24
C THR A 104 -23.45 1.22 12.26
N PRO A 105 -23.97 0.79 13.42
CA PRO A 105 -25.27 0.10 13.50
C PRO A 105 -26.46 0.93 13.01
N ASP A 106 -26.34 2.26 13.01
CA ASP A 106 -27.36 3.17 12.45
C ASP A 106 -27.31 3.30 10.92
N GLY A 107 -26.51 2.45 10.26
CA GLY A 107 -26.49 2.32 8.80
C GLY A 107 -25.69 3.39 8.08
N LYS A 108 -24.66 3.96 8.71
CA LYS A 108 -23.73 4.91 8.09
C LYS A 108 -22.34 4.30 7.93
N PRO A 109 -21.57 4.70 6.90
CA PRO A 109 -20.16 4.34 6.83
C PRO A 109 -19.42 4.84 8.07
N PHE A 110 -18.61 3.98 8.66
CA PHE A 110 -17.78 4.35 9.81
C PHE A 110 -16.66 5.29 9.36
N VAL A 111 -16.53 6.42 10.04
CA VAL A 111 -15.59 7.49 9.66
C VAL A 111 -14.12 7.10 9.82
N GLY A 112 -13.83 6.09 10.65
CA GLY A 112 -12.49 5.54 10.89
C GLY A 112 -12.12 4.36 9.99
N ASP A 113 -12.96 4.00 9.01
CA ASP A 113 -12.64 2.93 8.04
C ASP A 113 -11.62 3.41 7.00
N PRO A 114 -10.37 2.88 6.98
CA PRO A 114 -9.37 3.29 6.00
C PRO A 114 -9.82 3.09 4.54
N ARG A 115 -10.53 1.98 4.25
CA ARG A 115 -11.07 1.71 2.92
C ARG A 115 -12.14 2.75 2.54
N GLY A 116 -12.97 3.14 3.48
CA GLY A 116 -13.98 4.19 3.34
C GLY A 116 -13.35 5.57 3.05
N ILE A 117 -12.21 5.90 3.66
CA ILE A 117 -11.46 7.14 3.41
C ILE A 117 -10.99 7.19 1.95
N LEU A 118 -10.36 6.12 1.44
CA LEU A 118 -9.96 6.07 0.03
C LEU A 118 -11.17 6.17 -0.90
N LYS A 119 -12.26 5.45 -0.63
CA LYS A 119 -13.51 5.54 -1.42
C LYS A 119 -14.06 6.96 -1.47
N LYS A 120 -13.96 7.72 -0.37
CA LYS A 120 -14.38 9.13 -0.31
C LYS A 120 -13.54 10.02 -1.24
N SER A 121 -12.22 9.88 -1.23
CA SER A 121 -11.32 10.63 -2.12
C SER A 121 -11.54 10.25 -3.60
N LEU A 122 -11.70 8.98 -3.89
CA LEU A 122 -12.02 8.51 -5.25
C LEU A 122 -13.38 9.02 -5.74
N ALA A 123 -14.39 9.04 -4.88
CA ALA A 123 -15.70 9.59 -5.23
C ALA A 123 -15.65 11.10 -5.51
N LYS A 124 -14.77 11.85 -4.82
CA LYS A 124 -14.56 13.28 -5.07
C LYS A 124 -14.03 13.53 -6.49
N ILE A 125 -12.99 12.82 -6.91
CA ILE A 125 -12.42 12.96 -8.26
C ILE A 125 -13.33 12.34 -9.33
N GLY A 126 -14.08 11.29 -9.00
CA GLY A 126 -15.07 10.67 -9.88
C GLY A 126 -16.16 11.65 -10.32
N LYS A 127 -16.57 12.59 -9.44
CA LYS A 127 -17.50 13.70 -9.81
C LYS A 127 -16.90 14.66 -10.85
N MET A 128 -15.57 14.71 -10.96
CA MET A 128 -14.86 15.47 -11.99
C MET A 128 -14.64 14.67 -13.28
N GLY A 129 -15.12 13.42 -13.31
CA GLY A 129 -14.90 12.47 -14.41
C GLY A 129 -13.47 11.93 -14.45
N LEU A 130 -12.76 11.97 -13.32
CA LEU A 130 -11.38 11.51 -13.19
C LEU A 130 -11.32 10.11 -12.57
N GLN A 131 -10.32 9.33 -12.98
CA GLN A 131 -9.96 8.04 -12.43
C GLN A 131 -8.49 8.07 -12.02
N TYR A 132 -8.20 7.60 -10.83
CA TYR A 132 -6.85 7.46 -10.30
C TYR A 132 -6.41 6.01 -10.37
N ASN A 133 -5.30 5.77 -11.06
CA ASN A 133 -4.66 4.47 -11.18
C ASN A 133 -3.32 4.48 -10.45
N ILE A 134 -3.02 3.37 -9.79
CA ILE A 134 -1.79 3.21 -9.03
C ILE A 134 -1.23 1.81 -9.21
N GLY A 135 0.10 1.70 -9.38
CA GLY A 135 0.85 0.44 -9.45
C GLY A 135 1.95 0.47 -8.39
N PRO A 136 1.78 -0.22 -7.28
CA PRO A 136 2.80 -0.33 -6.25
C PRO A 136 3.78 -1.46 -6.56
N GLU A 137 5.02 -1.31 -6.11
CA GLU A 137 6.11 -2.28 -6.20
C GLU A 137 6.54 -2.67 -4.76
N PRO A 138 5.78 -3.52 -4.04
CA PRO A 138 6.09 -3.87 -2.67
C PRO A 138 7.23 -4.89 -2.59
N GLU A 139 8.38 -4.44 -2.10
CA GLU A 139 9.53 -5.28 -1.82
C GLU A 139 9.38 -6.00 -0.47
N PHE A 140 9.99 -7.19 -0.35
CA PHE A 140 9.97 -7.98 0.86
C PHE A 140 11.23 -8.83 0.99
N PHE A 141 11.51 -9.24 2.24
CA PHE A 141 12.58 -10.20 2.52
C PHE A 141 12.00 -11.57 2.85
N ILE A 142 12.63 -12.61 2.33
CA ILE A 142 12.55 -13.95 2.89
C ILE A 142 13.74 -14.08 3.84
N VAL A 143 13.49 -14.55 5.04
CA VAL A 143 14.50 -14.71 6.08
C VAL A 143 14.52 -16.15 6.56
N ASP A 144 15.70 -16.65 6.85
CA ASP A 144 15.92 -17.88 7.59
C ASP A 144 16.06 -17.55 9.07
N ILE A 145 15.69 -18.45 9.94
CA ILE A 145 15.84 -18.26 11.40
C ILE A 145 16.97 -19.18 11.85
N ASP A 146 18.02 -18.61 12.41
CA ASP A 146 19.16 -19.38 12.91
C ASP A 146 18.83 -20.18 14.20
N ASP A 147 19.74 -21.02 14.62
CA ASP A 147 19.60 -21.88 15.81
C ASP A 147 19.39 -21.07 17.12
N GLU A 148 19.75 -19.77 17.14
CA GLU A 148 19.58 -18.86 18.26
C GLU A 148 18.25 -18.07 18.18
N GLY A 149 17.51 -18.22 17.07
CA GLY A 149 16.23 -17.57 16.83
C GLY A 149 16.32 -16.19 16.18
N TYR A 150 17.47 -15.81 15.62
CA TYR A 150 17.64 -14.54 14.92
C TYR A 150 17.34 -14.65 13.44
N PRO A 151 16.64 -13.67 12.84
CA PRO A 151 16.41 -13.66 11.41
C PRO A 151 17.70 -13.28 10.64
N MET A 152 18.00 -14.05 9.61
CA MET A 152 19.09 -13.82 8.67
C MET A 152 18.56 -13.81 7.23
N PRO A 153 19.20 -13.09 6.29
CA PRO A 153 18.89 -13.26 4.86
C PRO A 153 19.05 -14.73 4.46
N TYR A 154 18.10 -15.26 3.68
CA TYR A 154 18.16 -16.68 3.28
C TYR A 154 19.22 -16.97 2.20
N ASP A 155 19.80 -15.94 1.60
CA ASP A 155 20.90 -16.01 0.62
C ASP A 155 21.82 -14.79 0.70
N GLU A 156 22.82 -14.76 -0.20
CA GLU A 156 23.81 -13.68 -0.33
C GLU A 156 23.76 -13.00 -1.71
N ALA A 157 22.67 -13.22 -2.48
CA ALA A 157 22.52 -12.67 -3.80
C ALA A 157 22.26 -11.15 -3.80
N GLY A 158 22.44 -10.54 -4.95
CA GLY A 158 22.18 -9.12 -5.22
C GLY A 158 21.24 -8.92 -6.42
N TYR A 159 21.18 -7.68 -6.89
CA TYR A 159 20.22 -7.25 -7.90
C TYR A 159 20.35 -8.04 -9.20
N PHE A 160 19.25 -8.72 -9.59
CA PHE A 160 19.13 -9.57 -10.78
C PHE A 160 20.10 -10.77 -10.84
N ASP A 161 20.70 -11.16 -9.71
CA ASP A 161 21.48 -12.38 -9.64
C ASP A 161 20.60 -13.60 -9.97
N VAL A 162 21.28 -14.66 -10.39
CA VAL A 162 20.67 -15.94 -10.74
C VAL A 162 21.25 -17.08 -9.89
N GLU A 163 20.65 -18.26 -9.99
CA GLU A 163 21.16 -19.46 -9.33
C GLU A 163 22.63 -19.76 -9.71
N PRO A 164 23.45 -20.22 -8.79
CA PRO A 164 23.13 -20.69 -7.43
C PRO A 164 23.24 -19.60 -6.33
N LEU A 165 23.54 -18.35 -6.66
CA LEU A 165 23.62 -17.27 -5.69
C LEU A 165 22.23 -16.89 -5.17
N ASP A 166 21.32 -16.61 -6.09
CA ASP A 166 19.89 -16.44 -5.81
C ASP A 166 19.25 -17.79 -5.48
N LYS A 167 18.79 -17.97 -4.26
CA LYS A 167 18.09 -19.17 -3.78
C LYS A 167 16.56 -19.01 -3.82
N GLY A 168 16.06 -17.90 -4.36
CA GLY A 168 14.64 -17.54 -4.37
C GLY A 168 13.79 -17.91 -5.58
N PRO A 169 14.31 -18.46 -6.70
CA PRO A 169 13.50 -18.72 -7.88
C PRO A 169 12.29 -19.61 -7.62
N ASP A 170 12.44 -20.65 -6.80
CA ASP A 170 11.34 -21.55 -6.45
C ASP A 170 10.27 -20.86 -5.59
N PHE A 171 10.67 -20.00 -4.63
CA PHE A 171 9.73 -19.18 -3.88
C PHE A 171 8.95 -18.25 -4.81
N ARG A 172 9.65 -17.47 -5.64
CA ARG A 172 8.99 -16.51 -6.55
C ARG A 172 8.08 -17.20 -7.55
N ARG A 173 8.44 -18.39 -8.05
CA ARG A 173 7.60 -19.18 -8.93
C ARG A 173 6.31 -19.61 -8.23
N GLU A 174 6.41 -20.19 -7.03
CA GLU A 174 5.25 -20.67 -6.27
C GLU A 174 4.35 -19.50 -5.86
N LEU A 175 4.97 -18.39 -5.42
CA LEU A 175 4.25 -17.17 -5.11
C LEU A 175 3.50 -16.62 -6.33
N THR A 176 4.15 -16.57 -7.50
CA THR A 176 3.52 -16.11 -8.74
C THR A 176 2.30 -16.94 -9.11
N LEU A 177 2.42 -18.27 -9.11
CA LEU A 177 1.29 -19.16 -9.44
C LEU A 177 0.11 -18.97 -8.50
N ASN A 178 0.37 -18.86 -7.20
CA ASN A 178 -0.69 -18.59 -6.22
C ASN A 178 -1.30 -17.18 -6.35
N LEU A 179 -0.51 -16.18 -6.71
CA LEU A 179 -1.01 -14.82 -6.95
C LEU A 179 -1.90 -14.77 -8.20
N GLU A 180 -1.55 -15.50 -9.26
CA GLU A 180 -2.38 -15.60 -10.47
C GLU A 180 -3.75 -16.26 -10.18
N GLU A 181 -3.80 -17.26 -9.28
CA GLU A 181 -5.07 -17.84 -8.80
C GLU A 181 -5.93 -16.81 -7.99
N LEU A 182 -5.31 -15.76 -7.47
CA LEU A 182 -5.97 -14.67 -6.77
C LEU A 182 -6.27 -13.45 -7.68
N ASP A 183 -6.28 -13.64 -9.00
CA ASP A 183 -6.53 -12.60 -10.02
C ASP A 183 -5.47 -11.48 -10.06
N PHE A 184 -4.23 -11.75 -9.65
CA PHE A 184 -3.12 -10.86 -9.93
C PHE A 184 -2.62 -11.09 -11.35
N GLU A 185 -2.45 -10.00 -12.11
CA GLU A 185 -1.70 -10.02 -13.37
C GLU A 185 -0.22 -9.76 -13.03
N VAL A 186 0.55 -10.81 -12.73
CA VAL A 186 1.98 -10.70 -12.42
C VAL A 186 2.74 -10.32 -13.68
N GLU A 187 3.59 -9.30 -13.63
CA GLU A 187 4.39 -8.79 -14.77
C GLU A 187 5.84 -9.27 -14.73
N ALA A 188 6.44 -9.33 -13.54
CA ALA A 188 7.83 -9.74 -13.34
C ALA A 188 8.09 -10.16 -11.90
N SER A 189 9.13 -10.94 -11.70
CA SER A 189 9.70 -11.21 -10.37
C SER A 189 11.22 -11.30 -10.47
N HIS A 190 11.92 -10.79 -9.48
CA HIS A 190 13.37 -10.82 -9.45
C HIS A 190 13.93 -10.72 -8.02
N HIS A 191 15.22 -11.03 -7.90
CA HIS A 191 15.99 -10.73 -6.69
C HIS A 191 16.31 -9.24 -6.64
N GLU A 192 16.12 -8.62 -5.49
CA GLU A 192 16.43 -7.22 -5.23
C GLU A 192 17.89 -7.03 -4.77
N VAL A 193 18.27 -5.76 -4.45
CA VAL A 193 19.65 -5.38 -4.12
C VAL A 193 20.12 -6.02 -2.82
N GLY A 194 19.26 -6.13 -1.82
CA GLY A 194 19.63 -6.70 -0.51
C GLY A 194 19.62 -8.24 -0.52
N PRO A 195 20.60 -8.90 0.12
CA PRO A 195 20.52 -10.34 0.34
C PRO A 195 19.18 -10.76 0.93
N GLY A 196 18.55 -11.78 0.36
CA GLY A 196 17.23 -12.26 0.77
C GLY A 196 16.05 -11.39 0.33
N GLN A 197 16.29 -10.30 -0.41
CA GLN A 197 15.26 -9.35 -0.83
C GLN A 197 14.67 -9.73 -2.19
N ASN A 198 13.36 -9.65 -2.31
CA ASN A 198 12.59 -10.03 -3.48
C ASN A 198 11.57 -8.95 -3.85
N GLU A 199 11.26 -8.87 -5.15
CA GLU A 199 10.16 -8.11 -5.69
C GLU A 199 9.33 -8.99 -6.62
N ILE A 200 8.00 -8.84 -6.55
CA ILE A 200 7.05 -9.40 -7.51
C ILE A 200 6.15 -8.25 -7.96
N ALA A 201 6.39 -7.77 -9.17
CA ALA A 201 5.62 -6.70 -9.77
C ALA A 201 4.31 -7.23 -10.36
N PHE A 202 3.23 -6.52 -10.14
CA PHE A 202 1.92 -6.82 -10.69
C PHE A 202 1.28 -5.58 -11.29
N LYS A 203 0.43 -5.80 -12.30
CA LYS A 203 -0.17 -4.74 -13.10
C LYS A 203 -1.02 -3.79 -12.25
N PHE A 204 -0.91 -2.51 -12.55
CA PHE A 204 -1.71 -1.46 -11.93
C PHE A 204 -3.21 -1.65 -12.20
N LYS A 205 -4.03 -1.24 -11.25
CA LYS A 205 -5.50 -1.17 -11.36
C LYS A 205 -5.98 0.21 -10.86
N ASP A 206 -7.29 0.43 -10.80
CA ASP A 206 -7.81 1.56 -10.05
C ASP A 206 -7.37 1.49 -8.57
N ALA A 207 -7.23 2.65 -7.94
CA ALA A 207 -6.59 2.73 -6.63
C ALA A 207 -7.27 1.92 -5.53
N LEU A 208 -8.61 1.73 -5.57
CA LEU A 208 -9.30 0.91 -4.56
C LEU A 208 -8.93 -0.57 -4.72
N LYS A 209 -9.04 -1.10 -5.94
CA LYS A 209 -8.67 -2.49 -6.23
C LYS A 209 -7.18 -2.74 -5.96
N THR A 210 -6.34 -1.75 -6.24
CA THR A 210 -4.90 -1.86 -5.96
C THR A 210 -4.62 -1.87 -4.46
N ALA A 211 -5.31 -1.06 -3.65
CA ALA A 211 -5.16 -1.10 -2.18
C ALA A 211 -5.63 -2.44 -1.62
N ASP A 212 -6.77 -2.95 -2.08
CA ASP A 212 -7.27 -4.29 -1.77
C ASP A 212 -6.25 -5.38 -2.17
N ALA A 213 -5.60 -5.23 -3.34
CA ALA A 213 -4.57 -6.14 -3.82
C ALA A 213 -3.31 -6.11 -2.94
N VAL A 214 -2.80 -4.93 -2.53
CA VAL A 214 -1.61 -4.83 -1.64
C VAL A 214 -1.85 -5.57 -0.32
N ILE A 215 -3.02 -5.41 0.30
CA ILE A 215 -3.36 -6.13 1.55
C ILE A 215 -3.38 -7.64 1.29
N THR A 216 -3.98 -8.07 0.18
CA THR A 216 -4.04 -9.48 -0.22
C THR A 216 -2.65 -10.03 -0.51
N PHE A 217 -1.82 -9.31 -1.26
CA PHE A 217 -0.44 -9.65 -1.58
C PHE A 217 0.38 -9.93 -0.32
N LYS A 218 0.40 -8.97 0.61
CA LYS A 218 1.14 -9.11 1.88
C LYS A 218 0.70 -10.34 2.70
N GLN A 219 -0.60 -10.65 2.69
CA GLN A 219 -1.13 -11.82 3.38
C GLN A 219 -0.78 -13.12 2.65
N ALA A 220 -0.95 -13.16 1.32
CA ALA A 220 -0.69 -14.33 0.49
C ALA A 220 0.80 -14.73 0.57
N ILE A 221 1.72 -13.78 0.33
CA ILE A 221 3.16 -14.02 0.38
C ILE A 221 3.57 -14.66 1.71
N LYS A 222 3.12 -14.10 2.84
CA LYS A 222 3.41 -14.67 4.17
C LYS A 222 2.84 -16.08 4.35
N ALA A 223 1.59 -16.29 3.97
CA ALA A 223 0.91 -17.57 4.18
C ALA A 223 1.47 -18.68 3.28
N ILE A 224 1.84 -18.37 2.04
CA ILE A 224 2.40 -19.34 1.10
C ILE A 224 3.80 -19.76 1.52
N VAL A 225 4.68 -18.79 1.87
CA VAL A 225 6.03 -19.11 2.35
C VAL A 225 5.98 -19.91 3.66
N ASP A 226 5.05 -19.60 4.57
CA ASP A 226 4.86 -20.37 5.81
C ASP A 226 4.42 -21.83 5.53
N ASN A 227 3.55 -22.03 4.51
CA ASN A 227 3.17 -23.38 4.07
C ASN A 227 4.35 -24.11 3.43
N MET A 228 5.14 -23.45 2.57
CA MET A 228 6.34 -24.04 1.96
C MET A 228 7.36 -24.41 3.04
N ALA A 229 7.64 -23.52 3.97
CA ALA A 229 8.55 -23.76 5.10
C ALA A 229 8.12 -24.98 5.93
N THR A 230 6.81 -25.10 6.20
CA THR A 230 6.26 -26.26 6.92
C THR A 230 6.44 -27.56 6.15
N PHE A 231 6.22 -27.57 4.83
CA PHE A 231 6.39 -28.73 3.97
C PHE A 231 7.86 -29.19 3.89
N ASP A 232 8.78 -28.22 3.73
CA ASP A 232 10.22 -28.47 3.59
C ASP A 232 10.94 -28.67 4.94
N GLN A 233 10.23 -28.52 6.06
CA GLN A 233 10.78 -28.57 7.43
C GLN A 233 11.91 -27.54 7.67
N MET A 234 11.76 -26.35 7.07
CA MET A 234 12.64 -25.21 7.20
C MET A 234 11.95 -24.09 8.03
N ASP A 235 12.72 -23.14 8.54
CA ASP A 235 12.15 -22.01 9.32
C ASP A 235 12.21 -20.69 8.55
N TYR A 236 11.71 -20.71 7.32
CA TYR A 236 11.59 -19.48 6.51
C TYR A 236 10.43 -18.61 6.97
N ARG A 237 10.66 -17.30 6.96
CA ARG A 237 9.64 -16.28 7.25
C ARG A 237 9.70 -15.16 6.22
N VAL A 238 8.62 -14.40 6.11
CA VAL A 238 8.55 -13.21 5.27
C VAL A 238 8.42 -11.97 6.12
N THR A 239 9.23 -10.97 5.82
CA THR A 239 9.05 -9.65 6.42
C THR A 239 8.88 -8.55 5.37
N PHE A 240 7.92 -7.67 5.62
CA PHE A 240 7.69 -6.41 4.92
C PHE A 240 8.23 -5.22 5.73
N MET A 241 9.12 -5.47 6.67
CA MET A 241 9.78 -4.43 7.47
C MET A 241 10.62 -3.52 6.57
N PRO A 242 10.51 -2.19 6.67
CA PRO A 242 11.24 -1.28 5.78
C PRO A 242 12.75 -1.41 5.84
N LYS A 243 13.31 -1.73 7.01
CA LYS A 243 14.75 -1.94 7.21
C LYS A 243 15.01 -3.08 8.21
N PRO A 244 14.94 -4.34 7.76
CA PRO A 244 15.13 -5.48 8.67
C PRO A 244 16.59 -5.68 9.09
N PHE A 245 17.57 -5.31 8.23
CA PHE A 245 18.98 -5.56 8.47
C PHE A 245 19.81 -4.28 8.40
N PHE A 246 20.78 -4.17 9.32
CA PHE A 246 21.77 -3.11 9.30
C PHE A 246 22.74 -3.29 8.12
N GLY A 247 23.08 -2.21 7.44
CA GLY A 247 24.04 -2.23 6.31
C GLY A 247 23.50 -2.82 5.00
N VAL A 248 22.26 -3.30 4.96
CA VAL A 248 21.60 -3.85 3.77
C VAL A 248 20.54 -2.86 3.26
N ASN A 249 20.22 -2.84 1.97
CA ASN A 249 19.13 -2.03 1.42
C ASN A 249 17.81 -2.34 2.14
N GLY A 250 16.93 -1.36 2.27
CA GLY A 250 15.60 -1.54 2.86
C GLY A 250 14.53 -1.80 1.80
N SER A 251 13.34 -2.25 2.22
CA SER A 251 12.20 -2.49 1.35
C SER A 251 11.39 -1.22 1.14
N GLY A 252 11.22 -0.83 -0.13
CA GLY A 252 10.30 0.18 -0.58
C GLY A 252 8.97 -0.40 -1.05
N MET A 253 8.02 0.50 -1.27
CA MET A 253 6.82 0.26 -2.03
C MET A 253 6.60 1.45 -2.96
N HIS A 254 7.42 1.53 -4.01
CA HIS A 254 7.32 2.61 -4.98
C HIS A 254 5.94 2.62 -5.62
N CYS A 255 5.33 3.79 -5.73
CA CYS A 255 3.96 3.94 -6.23
C CYS A 255 3.94 4.67 -7.56
N HIS A 256 3.75 3.92 -8.64
CA HIS A 256 3.47 4.47 -9.97
C HIS A 256 2.06 5.01 -10.01
N GLN A 257 1.91 6.28 -10.42
CA GLN A 257 0.64 6.99 -10.37
C GLN A 257 0.29 7.61 -11.70
N SER A 258 -0.99 7.58 -12.06
CA SER A 258 -1.54 8.27 -13.22
C SER A 258 -3.00 8.63 -13.00
N VAL A 259 -3.44 9.74 -13.63
CA VAL A 259 -4.84 10.18 -13.60
C VAL A 259 -5.41 10.16 -15.01
N PHE A 260 -6.58 9.57 -15.17
CA PHE A 260 -7.27 9.44 -16.45
C PHE A 260 -8.59 10.23 -16.45
N LYS A 261 -8.98 10.69 -17.64
CA LYS A 261 -10.33 11.16 -17.92
C LYS A 261 -10.87 10.37 -19.11
N GLY A 262 -11.73 9.39 -18.85
CA GLY A 262 -12.05 8.36 -19.82
C GLY A 262 -10.77 7.64 -20.26
N ASP A 263 -10.55 7.50 -21.57
CA ASP A 263 -9.36 6.85 -22.13
C ASP A 263 -8.11 7.73 -22.22
N ARG A 264 -8.22 9.00 -21.83
CA ARG A 264 -7.11 9.96 -21.91
C ARG A 264 -6.32 9.99 -20.61
N ASN A 265 -5.03 9.69 -20.70
CA ASN A 265 -4.09 9.93 -19.61
C ASN A 265 -3.81 11.44 -19.48
N LEU A 266 -4.15 12.05 -18.36
CA LEU A 266 -3.98 13.49 -18.12
C LEU A 266 -2.51 13.89 -17.94
N PHE A 267 -1.63 12.94 -17.64
CA PHE A 267 -0.21 13.23 -17.46
C PHE A 267 0.56 13.33 -18.78
N SER A 268 -0.05 12.90 -19.89
CA SER A 268 0.59 12.90 -21.21
C SER A 268 0.28 14.17 -22.00
N ASP A 269 1.34 14.81 -22.51
CA ASP A 269 1.27 15.85 -23.56
C ASP A 269 2.34 15.60 -24.62
N PRO A 270 1.96 15.10 -25.81
CA PRO A 270 2.92 14.79 -26.87
C PRO A 270 3.58 16.03 -27.48
N ASN A 271 3.07 17.24 -27.18
CA ASN A 271 3.63 18.49 -27.69
C ASN A 271 4.64 19.14 -26.73
N SER A 272 4.75 18.65 -25.48
CA SER A 272 5.78 19.14 -24.57
C SER A 272 7.11 18.42 -24.82
N GLU A 273 8.24 19.09 -24.52
CA GLU A 273 9.60 18.52 -24.70
C GLU A 273 9.81 17.24 -23.88
N THR A 274 9.19 17.16 -22.70
CA THR A 274 9.31 16.01 -21.79
C THR A 274 8.24 14.95 -22.03
N GLY A 275 7.22 15.24 -22.84
CA GLY A 275 6.02 14.41 -22.99
C GLY A 275 5.06 14.47 -21.79
N LEU A 276 5.30 15.37 -20.83
CA LEU A 276 4.47 15.59 -19.65
C LEU A 276 3.55 16.78 -19.84
N SER A 277 2.32 16.64 -19.37
CA SER A 277 1.37 17.74 -19.30
C SER A 277 1.64 18.66 -18.10
N LYS A 278 1.01 19.85 -18.11
CA LYS A 278 1.01 20.74 -16.95
C LYS A 278 0.33 20.09 -15.72
N ASP A 279 -0.69 19.28 -15.95
CA ASP A 279 -1.37 18.57 -14.87
C ASP A 279 -0.42 17.56 -14.20
N ALA A 280 0.45 16.88 -14.96
CA ALA A 280 1.48 16.01 -14.39
C ALA A 280 2.49 16.79 -13.54
N LEU A 281 2.95 17.93 -14.03
CA LEU A 281 3.89 18.80 -13.29
C LEU A 281 3.24 19.32 -12.01
N HIS A 282 2.03 19.85 -12.09
CA HIS A 282 1.32 20.35 -10.93
C HIS A 282 1.01 19.22 -9.91
N PHE A 283 0.64 18.02 -10.38
CA PHE A 283 0.43 16.86 -9.51
C PHE A 283 1.71 16.52 -8.72
N MET A 284 2.86 16.51 -9.39
CA MET A 284 4.17 16.34 -8.73
C MET A 284 4.46 17.48 -7.77
N GLY A 285 4.13 18.73 -8.15
CA GLY A 285 4.24 19.89 -7.27
C GLY A 285 3.48 19.72 -5.96
N GLY A 286 2.25 19.22 -6.03
CA GLY A 286 1.44 18.91 -4.86
C GLY A 286 2.07 17.82 -3.99
N LEU A 287 2.51 16.71 -4.60
CA LEU A 287 3.21 15.65 -3.86
C LEU A 287 4.47 16.16 -3.15
N LEU A 288 5.28 17.00 -3.81
CA LEU A 288 6.48 17.59 -3.22
C LEU A 288 6.16 18.59 -2.09
N ALA A 289 5.12 19.39 -2.25
CA ALA A 289 4.70 20.36 -1.24
C ALA A 289 4.27 19.67 0.06
N HIS A 290 3.45 18.62 -0.05
CA HIS A 290 2.92 17.89 1.09
C HIS A 290 3.82 16.70 1.53
N ALA A 291 4.96 16.47 0.87
CA ALA A 291 5.83 15.31 1.12
C ALA A 291 6.19 15.11 2.61
N PRO A 292 6.49 16.15 3.42
CA PRO A 292 6.77 15.95 4.84
C PRO A 292 5.61 15.30 5.60
N ALA A 293 4.38 15.78 5.40
CA ALA A 293 3.19 15.21 6.03
C ALA A 293 2.83 13.83 5.45
N LEU A 294 2.96 13.67 4.12
CA LEU A 294 2.77 12.38 3.46
C LEU A 294 3.65 11.30 4.07
N THR A 295 4.89 11.65 4.44
CA THR A 295 5.85 10.70 5.02
C THR A 295 5.33 10.06 6.32
N ALA A 296 4.57 10.78 7.15
CA ALA A 296 3.95 10.18 8.33
C ALA A 296 2.99 9.02 8.00
N ILE A 297 2.32 9.08 6.84
CA ILE A 297 1.33 8.09 6.40
C ILE A 297 1.96 7.00 5.52
N THR A 298 2.90 7.39 4.65
CA THR A 298 3.55 6.48 3.70
C THR A 298 4.72 5.73 4.30
N ASN A 299 5.27 6.21 5.42
CA ASN A 299 6.41 5.67 6.18
C ASN A 299 6.09 5.70 7.68
N PRO A 300 5.10 4.90 8.13
CA PRO A 300 4.36 5.18 9.36
C PRO A 300 5.00 4.65 10.64
N ILE A 301 6.14 4.00 10.59
CA ILE A 301 6.77 3.37 11.77
C ILE A 301 8.19 3.89 11.98
N VAL A 302 8.70 3.77 13.21
CA VAL A 302 10.09 4.17 13.53
C VAL A 302 11.10 3.51 12.59
N ASN A 303 10.88 2.24 12.24
CA ASN A 303 11.76 1.51 11.32
C ASN A 303 11.76 2.07 9.89
N SER A 304 10.71 2.75 9.44
CA SER A 304 10.65 3.43 8.14
C SER A 304 11.80 4.43 7.98
N TYR A 305 12.16 5.14 9.04
CA TYR A 305 13.24 6.13 9.05
C TYR A 305 14.63 5.53 9.15
N LYS A 306 14.73 4.20 9.38
CA LYS A 306 15.99 3.45 9.21
C LYS A 306 16.24 3.12 7.73
N ARG A 307 15.17 3.06 6.91
CA ARG A 307 15.25 2.95 5.45
C ARG A 307 15.51 4.32 4.82
N LEU A 308 14.81 5.38 5.24
CA LEU A 308 14.91 6.73 4.67
C LEU A 308 16.22 7.42 5.07
N VAL A 309 17.34 6.83 4.67
CA VAL A 309 18.69 7.36 4.89
C VAL A 309 19.44 7.42 3.57
N PRO A 310 20.34 8.43 3.35
CA PRO A 310 21.14 8.51 2.13
C PRO A 310 22.06 7.29 1.95
N GLY A 311 22.30 6.88 0.69
CA GLY A 311 23.28 5.85 0.35
C GLY A 311 22.73 4.44 0.17
N TYR A 312 21.45 4.19 0.39
CA TYR A 312 20.79 2.88 0.21
C TYR A 312 19.62 2.95 -0.78
N GLU A 313 19.74 3.76 -1.82
CA GLU A 313 18.71 3.99 -2.86
C GLU A 313 17.37 4.54 -2.35
N ALA A 314 17.28 4.91 -1.07
CA ALA A 314 16.08 5.48 -0.49
C ALA A 314 15.93 6.96 -0.88
N PRO A 315 14.74 7.42 -1.29
CA PRO A 315 14.52 8.77 -1.76
C PRO A 315 14.29 9.71 -0.56
N VAL A 316 15.33 10.42 -0.16
CA VAL A 316 15.26 11.37 0.96
C VAL A 316 15.18 12.84 0.52
N TYR A 317 15.36 13.13 -0.77
CA TYR A 317 15.45 14.49 -1.30
C TYR A 317 14.19 14.88 -2.06
N ARG A 318 13.56 15.99 -1.66
CA ARG A 318 12.34 16.54 -2.23
C ARG A 318 12.60 17.17 -3.60
N ALA A 319 12.78 16.33 -4.61
CA ALA A 319 13.01 16.71 -6.00
C ALA A 319 12.30 15.72 -6.93
N TYR A 320 12.13 16.09 -8.19
CA TYR A 320 11.75 15.15 -9.23
C TYR A 320 12.81 15.08 -10.33
N GLY A 321 12.88 13.96 -11.04
CA GLY A 321 13.81 13.78 -12.16
C GLY A 321 13.24 12.89 -13.25
N LEU A 322 13.70 13.15 -14.50
CA LEU A 322 13.39 12.32 -15.65
C LEU A 322 14.38 11.15 -15.67
N LYS A 323 13.98 9.98 -15.17
CA LYS A 323 14.80 8.76 -15.00
C LYS A 323 15.76 8.76 -13.79
N ASN A 324 15.85 9.84 -13.03
CA ASN A 324 16.77 9.93 -11.88
C ASN A 324 16.19 9.18 -10.66
N ARG A 325 16.88 8.13 -10.19
CA ARG A 325 16.50 7.33 -9.03
C ARG A 325 16.87 7.95 -7.67
N SER A 326 17.70 9.01 -7.65
CA SER A 326 18.05 9.70 -6.41
C SER A 326 17.00 10.73 -5.97
N ALA A 327 16.04 11.06 -6.85
CA ALA A 327 14.94 11.97 -6.56
C ALA A 327 13.75 11.26 -5.90
N LEU A 328 12.95 12.00 -5.13
CA LEU A 328 11.71 11.51 -4.49
C LEU A 328 10.67 11.09 -5.52
N ILE A 329 10.57 11.84 -6.63
CA ILE A 329 9.68 11.50 -7.73
C ILE A 329 10.51 11.21 -8.97
N ARG A 330 10.38 10.00 -9.50
CA ARG A 330 10.96 9.62 -10.78
C ARG A 330 9.87 9.60 -11.85
N VAL A 331 10.18 10.12 -13.02
CA VAL A 331 9.31 9.99 -14.19
C VAL A 331 9.89 8.92 -15.12
N PRO A 332 9.29 7.72 -15.20
CA PRO A 332 9.71 6.66 -16.12
C PRO A 332 9.72 7.12 -17.59
N ALA A 333 10.49 6.43 -18.45
CA ALA A 333 10.67 6.82 -19.86
C ALA A 333 9.41 6.66 -20.72
N ALA A 334 8.48 5.80 -20.33
CA ALA A 334 7.24 5.53 -21.10
C ALA A 334 6.36 6.79 -21.22
N ARG A 335 5.74 6.96 -22.38
CA ARG A 335 4.89 8.13 -22.70
C ARG A 335 3.56 7.67 -23.32
N GLY A 336 2.69 8.64 -23.62
CA GLY A 336 1.33 8.38 -24.11
C GLY A 336 0.43 7.80 -23.05
N LYS A 337 -0.27 6.71 -23.32
CA LYS A 337 -1.13 6.04 -22.32
C LYS A 337 -0.35 5.53 -21.11
N ALA A 338 0.93 5.22 -21.28
CA ALA A 338 1.81 4.70 -20.21
C ALA A 338 2.54 5.81 -19.43
N THR A 339 2.27 7.09 -19.71
CA THR A 339 2.85 8.21 -18.94
C THR A 339 2.42 8.10 -17.47
N ARG A 340 3.42 8.10 -16.58
CA ARG A 340 3.19 8.00 -15.14
C ARG A 340 4.32 8.67 -14.37
N ILE A 341 4.07 8.94 -13.13
CA ILE A 341 5.09 9.33 -12.15
C ILE A 341 5.27 8.22 -11.15
N GLU A 342 6.42 8.11 -10.55
CA GLU A 342 6.75 7.16 -9.49
C GLU A 342 7.11 7.93 -8.22
N TYR A 343 6.28 7.83 -7.21
CA TYR A 343 6.56 8.37 -5.87
C TYR A 343 7.26 7.29 -5.05
N ARG A 344 8.52 7.52 -4.69
CA ARG A 344 9.43 6.48 -4.20
C ARG A 344 9.52 6.37 -2.68
N ALA A 345 8.95 7.34 -1.93
CA ALA A 345 9.03 7.32 -0.46
C ALA A 345 8.31 6.13 0.19
N PRO A 346 7.09 5.74 -0.20
CA PRO A 346 6.32 4.75 0.54
C PRO A 346 7.09 3.46 0.80
N ASP A 347 6.80 2.83 1.93
CA ASP A 347 7.29 1.50 2.27
C ASP A 347 6.13 0.53 2.58
N PRO A 348 6.38 -0.80 2.58
CA PRO A 348 5.32 -1.78 2.74
C PRO A 348 4.66 -1.79 4.13
N ALA A 349 5.19 -1.05 5.12
CA ALA A 349 4.54 -0.93 6.42
C ALA A 349 3.31 -0.02 6.40
N CYS A 350 3.17 0.83 5.37
CA CYS A 350 2.04 1.75 5.30
C CYS A 350 0.69 1.03 5.09
N ASN A 351 -0.37 1.73 5.51
CA ASN A 351 -1.72 1.37 5.15
C ASN A 351 -2.00 1.86 3.72
N PRO A 352 -2.18 0.97 2.71
CA PRO A 352 -2.32 1.37 1.32
C PRO A 352 -3.55 2.24 1.07
N TYR A 353 -4.65 2.03 1.80
CA TYR A 353 -5.84 2.87 1.65
C TYR A 353 -5.57 4.32 2.06
N LEU A 354 -4.94 4.53 3.21
CA LEU A 354 -4.60 5.87 3.69
C LEU A 354 -3.52 6.50 2.80
N ALA A 355 -2.46 5.76 2.48
CA ALA A 355 -1.36 6.24 1.64
C ALA A 355 -1.86 6.68 0.25
N PHE A 356 -2.73 5.90 -0.40
CA PHE A 356 -3.26 6.24 -1.72
C PHE A 356 -4.23 7.41 -1.66
N ALA A 357 -5.04 7.53 -0.59
CA ALA A 357 -5.93 8.66 -0.40
C ALA A 357 -5.16 9.99 -0.25
N VAL A 358 -4.14 10.02 0.62
CA VAL A 358 -3.38 11.25 0.87
C VAL A 358 -2.49 11.64 -0.33
N MET A 359 -1.89 10.67 -1.04
CA MET A 359 -1.14 10.96 -2.27
C MET A 359 -2.05 11.51 -3.37
N LEU A 360 -3.25 10.96 -3.53
CA LEU A 360 -4.25 11.47 -4.49
C LEU A 360 -4.64 12.92 -4.16
N GLU A 361 -5.03 13.20 -2.93
CA GLU A 361 -5.49 14.54 -2.53
C GLU A 361 -4.35 15.57 -2.63
N ALA A 362 -3.12 15.22 -2.24
CA ALA A 362 -1.95 16.08 -2.44
C ALA A 362 -1.69 16.39 -3.92
N GLY A 363 -1.76 15.38 -4.79
CA GLY A 363 -1.60 15.59 -6.24
C GLY A 363 -2.72 16.43 -6.85
N ILE A 364 -3.97 16.22 -6.43
CA ILE A 364 -5.13 17.02 -6.88
C ILE A 364 -5.04 18.46 -6.38
N ASP A 365 -4.57 18.67 -5.15
CA ASP A 365 -4.29 20.02 -4.63
C ASP A 365 -3.26 20.74 -5.51
N GLY A 366 -2.19 20.02 -5.88
CA GLY A 366 -1.18 20.54 -6.80
C GLY A 366 -1.78 20.99 -8.14
N ILE A 367 -2.68 20.20 -8.74
CA ILE A 367 -3.38 20.57 -9.99
C ILE A 367 -4.27 21.81 -9.77
N GLN A 368 -5.07 21.82 -8.70
CA GLN A 368 -6.03 22.89 -8.43
C GLN A 368 -5.36 24.23 -8.14
N ASN A 369 -4.28 24.20 -7.37
CA ASN A 369 -3.51 25.39 -6.97
C ASN A 369 -2.33 25.70 -7.91
N LYS A 370 -2.12 24.86 -8.94
CA LYS A 370 -1.03 25.00 -9.93
C LYS A 370 0.34 25.08 -9.26
N ILE A 371 0.58 24.18 -8.31
CA ILE A 371 1.84 24.15 -7.57
C ILE A 371 2.95 23.72 -8.54
N ASP A 372 3.98 24.54 -8.64
CA ASP A 372 5.13 24.27 -9.50
C ASP A 372 6.09 23.31 -8.79
N PRO A 373 6.46 22.16 -9.41
CA PRO A 373 7.45 21.24 -8.83
C PRO A 373 8.90 21.77 -8.91
N GLY A 374 9.15 22.90 -9.56
CA GLY A 374 10.48 23.41 -9.92
C GLY A 374 11.07 22.72 -11.14
N GLU A 375 12.39 22.86 -11.32
CA GLU A 375 13.11 22.24 -12.45
C GLU A 375 13.46 20.78 -12.14
N PRO A 376 13.49 19.89 -13.16
CA PRO A 376 13.88 18.50 -12.97
C PRO A 376 15.36 18.39 -12.60
N THR A 377 15.67 17.54 -11.63
CA THR A 377 17.03 17.29 -11.16
C THR A 377 17.58 16.03 -11.82
N GLU A 378 18.55 16.18 -12.73
CA GLU A 378 19.13 15.06 -13.50
C GLU A 378 20.51 14.61 -13.00
N ILE A 379 21.02 15.25 -11.96
CA ILE A 379 22.29 14.87 -11.30
C ILE A 379 22.05 13.88 -10.17
N ASN A 380 23.07 13.10 -9.83
CA ASN A 380 23.00 12.23 -8.64
C ASN A 380 23.00 13.10 -7.37
N ILE A 381 21.82 13.25 -6.74
CA ILE A 381 21.65 14.11 -5.56
C ILE A 381 22.46 13.60 -4.37
N TYR A 382 22.73 12.28 -4.28
CA TYR A 382 23.55 11.72 -3.20
C TYR A 382 25.01 12.18 -3.22
N SER A 383 25.53 12.65 -4.38
CA SER A 383 26.89 13.15 -4.52
C SER A 383 27.03 14.63 -4.16
N LEU A 384 25.95 15.35 -3.93
CA LEU A 384 25.97 16.77 -3.58
C LEU A 384 26.25 16.97 -2.10
N THR A 385 26.99 18.03 -1.79
CA THR A 385 27.13 18.53 -0.43
C THR A 385 25.80 19.17 0.05
N GLU A 386 25.68 19.41 1.35
CA GLU A 386 24.51 20.09 1.91
C GLU A 386 24.37 21.52 1.35
N GLU A 387 25.46 22.26 1.25
CA GLU A 387 25.50 23.60 0.68
C GLU A 387 25.03 23.63 -0.80
N GLU A 388 25.45 22.64 -1.60
CA GLU A 388 25.01 22.53 -3.00
C GLU A 388 23.53 22.21 -3.09
N ARG A 389 22.99 21.33 -2.24
CA ARG A 389 21.55 21.02 -2.19
C ARG A 389 20.72 22.25 -1.77
N GLU A 390 21.16 22.97 -0.74
CA GLU A 390 20.50 24.20 -0.30
C GLU A 390 20.48 25.27 -1.41
N ALA A 391 21.61 25.46 -2.12
CA ALA A 391 21.71 26.39 -3.23
C ALA A 391 20.76 26.03 -4.39
N MET A 392 20.41 24.76 -4.55
CA MET A 392 19.44 24.26 -5.52
C MET A 392 18.00 24.24 -4.98
N GLY A 393 17.78 24.62 -3.70
CA GLY A 393 16.47 24.59 -3.05
C GLY A 393 15.96 23.16 -2.77
N ILE A 394 16.83 22.15 -2.81
CA ILE A 394 16.46 20.74 -2.56
C ILE A 394 16.37 20.50 -1.05
N GLN A 395 15.15 20.34 -0.57
CA GLN A 395 14.86 20.02 0.81
C GLN A 395 14.90 18.50 1.05
N VAL A 396 15.00 18.10 2.32
CA VAL A 396 14.95 16.69 2.74
C VAL A 396 13.58 16.31 3.31
N LEU A 397 13.27 15.01 3.25
CA LEU A 397 12.15 14.43 3.98
C LEU A 397 12.46 14.41 5.49
N PRO A 398 11.42 14.30 6.35
CA PRO A 398 11.61 14.03 7.76
C PRO A 398 12.58 12.85 8.00
N SER A 399 13.49 13.00 8.94
CA SER A 399 14.52 12.01 9.29
C SER A 399 14.10 11.07 10.43
N SER A 400 12.94 11.32 11.01
CA SER A 400 12.39 10.54 12.12
C SER A 400 10.86 10.54 12.08
N LEU A 401 10.26 9.55 12.75
CA LEU A 401 8.80 9.51 12.95
C LEU A 401 8.31 10.77 13.68
N TRP A 402 9.13 11.34 14.57
CA TRP A 402 8.81 12.56 15.29
C TRP A 402 8.67 13.79 14.39
N GLU A 403 9.63 13.97 13.48
CA GLU A 403 9.56 15.08 12.52
C GLU A 403 8.36 14.94 11.56
N ALA A 404 8.11 13.72 11.08
CA ALA A 404 6.96 13.45 10.21
C ALA A 404 5.63 13.62 10.94
N TYR A 405 5.56 13.22 12.21
CA TYR A 405 4.41 13.46 13.08
C TYR A 405 4.06 14.96 13.15
N HIS A 406 5.03 15.82 13.42
CA HIS A 406 4.80 17.27 13.47
C HIS A 406 4.46 17.86 12.10
N ALA A 407 5.10 17.38 11.04
CA ALA A 407 4.74 17.80 9.69
C ALA A 407 3.28 17.45 9.34
N LEU A 408 2.78 16.31 9.83
CA LEU A 408 1.37 15.95 9.68
C LEU A 408 0.43 16.86 10.49
N GLU A 409 0.79 17.19 11.74
CA GLU A 409 0.00 18.12 12.57
C GLU A 409 -0.18 19.50 11.91
N GLU A 410 0.78 19.93 11.12
CA GLU A 410 0.80 21.24 10.46
C GLU A 410 0.17 21.23 9.05
N ASP A 411 -0.23 20.07 8.51
CA ASP A 411 -0.79 19.97 7.16
C ASP A 411 -2.31 19.77 7.17
N PRO A 412 -3.10 20.85 6.99
CA PRO A 412 -4.56 20.76 7.06
C PRO A 412 -5.18 19.96 5.91
N LEU A 413 -4.50 19.83 4.74
CA LEU A 413 -5.00 19.05 3.64
C LEU A 413 -4.96 17.55 3.99
N ILE A 414 -3.82 17.09 4.48
CA ILE A 414 -3.64 15.68 4.81
C ILE A 414 -4.54 15.30 6.00
N LEU A 415 -4.60 16.13 7.06
CA LEU A 415 -5.53 15.91 8.17
C LEU A 415 -6.99 15.84 7.72
N SER A 416 -7.43 16.76 6.85
CA SER A 416 -8.82 16.76 6.34
C SER A 416 -9.13 15.55 5.45
N THR A 417 -8.13 15.02 4.76
CA THR A 417 -8.25 13.79 3.96
C THR A 417 -8.53 12.58 4.83
N LEU A 418 -7.80 12.46 5.93
CA LEU A 418 -8.00 11.39 6.93
C LEU A 418 -9.34 11.58 7.67
N GLY A 419 -9.77 12.83 7.89
CA GLY A 419 -10.90 13.21 8.72
C GLY A 419 -10.55 13.24 10.22
N ASP A 420 -11.37 13.95 11.01
CA ASP A 420 -11.06 14.27 12.42
C ASP A 420 -10.78 13.01 13.25
N HIS A 421 -11.63 12.00 13.17
CA HIS A 421 -11.48 10.76 13.94
C HIS A 421 -10.16 10.04 13.62
N THR A 422 -9.89 9.82 12.32
CA THR A 422 -8.70 9.07 11.92
C THR A 422 -7.42 9.86 12.18
N SER A 423 -7.44 11.18 11.98
CA SER A 423 -6.31 12.05 12.29
C SER A 423 -5.94 12.02 13.76
N GLU A 424 -6.95 12.16 14.65
CA GLU A 424 -6.74 12.08 16.10
C GLU A 424 -6.16 10.73 16.51
N LYS A 425 -6.78 9.62 16.05
CA LYS A 425 -6.33 8.27 16.40
C LYS A 425 -4.96 7.93 15.80
N PHE A 426 -4.66 8.39 14.61
CA PHE A 426 -3.36 8.17 13.98
C PHE A 426 -2.26 8.91 14.73
N LEU A 427 -2.46 10.19 15.04
CA LEU A 427 -1.52 10.99 15.81
C LEU A 427 -1.30 10.42 17.21
N GLU A 428 -2.36 10.02 17.92
CA GLU A 428 -2.27 9.36 19.22
C GLU A 428 -1.37 8.10 19.17
N LEU A 429 -1.59 7.22 18.17
CA LEU A 429 -0.82 5.99 18.00
C LEU A 429 0.64 6.27 17.65
N LYS A 430 0.92 7.26 16.77
CA LYS A 430 2.29 7.58 16.36
C LYS A 430 3.07 8.30 17.44
N TYR A 431 2.42 9.16 18.21
CA TYR A 431 3.03 9.74 19.41
C TYR A 431 3.44 8.64 20.40
N LYS A 432 2.55 7.69 20.69
CA LYS A 432 2.82 6.58 21.60
C LYS A 432 3.98 5.71 21.10
N GLU A 433 4.00 5.34 19.81
CA GLU A 433 5.08 4.56 19.20
C GLU A 433 6.43 5.26 19.34
N TRP A 434 6.47 6.57 19.06
CA TRP A 434 7.68 7.37 19.23
C TRP A 434 8.11 7.48 20.71
N ASP A 435 7.18 7.72 21.61
CA ASP A 435 7.46 7.87 23.05
C ASP A 435 8.01 6.57 23.65
N GLU A 436 7.46 5.42 23.25
CA GLU A 436 7.97 4.10 23.64
C GLU A 436 9.38 3.84 23.07
N TYR A 437 9.63 4.24 21.81
CA TYR A 437 10.94 4.05 21.16
C TYR A 437 12.02 4.92 21.76
N ARG A 438 11.76 6.22 21.96
CA ARG A 438 12.79 7.18 22.38
C ARG A 438 13.37 6.92 23.76
N VAL A 439 12.74 6.10 24.58
CA VAL A 439 13.21 5.72 25.93
C VAL A 439 13.94 4.36 25.94
N GLN A 440 13.99 3.67 24.79
CA GLN A 440 14.73 2.41 24.67
C GLN A 440 16.22 2.69 24.52
N VAL A 441 17.06 1.88 25.19
CA VAL A 441 18.52 1.99 25.20
C VAL A 441 19.14 0.94 24.30
#